data_3173eba9564d5346e1ede1d5585ea073
#
_entry.id   3173eba9564d5346e1ede1d5585ea073
#
_cell.length_a   1.000
_cell.length_b   1.000
_cell.length_c   1.000
_cell.angle_alpha   90.00
_cell.angle_beta   90.00
_cell.angle_gamma   90.00
#
_symmetry.space_group_name_H-M   'P 1'
#
loop_
_entity.id
_entity.type
_entity.pdbx_description
1 polymer ?
#
loop_
_entity_poly.entity_id
_entity_poly.type
_entity_poly.pdbx_seq_one_letter_code
_entity_poly.pdbx_strand_id
1 'polypeptide(L)'
;MRKFVKFIDPKLEKYRAKKAPTKLPKYTPKTLEEFIGVLQRTPKTILSSDDRDRIAAVMSFDSRKVIDLMIPKEKMVFVHQKDFLGPLTLDKLYKSGYTNFPVVDDKEKVKGIIHTEALNALEIKKTDRAEKYLDKNVCYLHIDDSLQFAVEEIERTNSYYFLVLDSSDSLAGFFTVQMLLDYLLG
;
A
#
# COMPACT_ATOMS: atom_id res chain seq x y z
N MET A 1 -18.43 -6.82 -3.90
CA MET A 1 -18.89 -5.71 -4.76
C MET A 1 -20.04 -4.83 -4.22
N ARG A 2 -20.99 -5.32 -3.44
CA ARG A 2 -22.14 -4.49 -2.98
C ARG A 2 -21.91 -3.61 -1.72
N LYS A 3 -20.86 -3.79 -0.94
CA LYS A 3 -20.61 -3.01 0.31
C LYS A 3 -19.81 -1.72 0.09
N PHE A 4 -18.93 -1.67 -0.90
CA PHE A 4 -18.12 -0.48 -1.20
C PHE A 4 -18.94 0.70 -1.74
N VAL A 5 -20.08 0.43 -2.38
CA VAL A 5 -20.98 1.46 -2.97
C VAL A 5 -21.78 2.22 -1.91
N LYS A 6 -21.82 1.79 -0.65
CA LYS A 6 -22.60 2.46 0.41
C LYS A 6 -21.94 3.72 0.99
N PHE A 7 -20.68 3.98 0.67
CA PHE A 7 -19.96 5.17 1.15
C PHE A 7 -19.96 6.34 0.13
N ILE A 8 -20.60 6.17 -1.00
CA ILE A 8 -20.69 7.24 -2.01
C ILE A 8 -21.80 8.20 -1.57
N ASP A 9 -21.39 9.46 -1.29
CA ASP A 9 -22.17 10.63 -0.90
C ASP A 9 -23.56 10.65 -1.57
N PRO A 10 -24.66 10.87 -0.81
CA PRO A 10 -26.02 11.07 -1.34
C PRO A 10 -26.13 12.16 -2.43
N LYS A 11 -25.16 13.09 -2.52
CA LYS A 11 -25.07 14.03 -3.63
C LYS A 11 -24.82 13.37 -4.99
N LEU A 12 -24.15 12.23 -5.04
CA LEU A 12 -23.95 11.47 -6.27
C LEU A 12 -25.22 10.79 -6.78
N GLU A 13 -26.19 10.47 -5.92
CA GLU A 13 -27.50 9.98 -6.35
C GLU A 13 -28.29 11.05 -7.12
N LYS A 14 -28.16 12.33 -6.77
CA LYS A 14 -28.72 13.45 -7.52
C LYS A 14 -28.13 13.60 -8.94
N TYR A 15 -26.86 13.23 -9.12
CA TYR A 15 -26.24 13.19 -10.46
C TYR A 15 -26.67 11.98 -11.29
N ARG A 16 -26.93 10.84 -10.66
CA ARG A 16 -27.48 9.65 -11.32
C ARG A 16 -28.92 9.83 -11.81
N ALA A 17 -29.69 10.71 -11.15
CA ALA A 17 -31.08 11.00 -11.52
C ALA A 17 -31.22 12.01 -12.70
N LYS A 18 -30.16 12.72 -13.11
CA LYS A 18 -30.14 13.45 -14.37
C LYS A 18 -30.09 12.44 -15.51
N LYS A 19 -31.20 12.33 -16.27
CA LYS A 19 -31.38 11.43 -17.40
C LYS A 19 -30.09 11.29 -18.20
N ALA A 20 -29.55 10.08 -18.24
CA ALA A 20 -28.51 9.74 -19.19
C ALA A 20 -28.97 10.14 -20.59
N PRO A 21 -28.10 10.69 -21.47
CA PRO A 21 -28.48 11.08 -22.80
C PRO A 21 -29.10 9.88 -23.50
N THR A 22 -30.29 10.06 -24.06
CA THR A 22 -31.09 9.01 -24.71
C THR A 22 -30.46 8.45 -26.02
N LYS A 23 -29.37 9.09 -26.47
CA LYS A 23 -28.53 8.59 -27.58
C LYS A 23 -27.12 8.43 -27.11
N LEU A 24 -26.62 7.20 -27.13
CA LEU A 24 -25.19 6.92 -26.91
C LEU A 24 -24.38 7.68 -27.97
N PRO A 25 -23.19 8.21 -27.57
CA PRO A 25 -22.28 8.84 -28.53
C PRO A 25 -21.93 7.85 -29.64
N LYS A 26 -21.57 8.38 -30.82
CA LYS A 26 -21.21 7.61 -32.01
C LYS A 26 -20.05 6.63 -31.77
N TYR A 27 -19.26 6.87 -30.78
CA TYR A 27 -18.18 6.00 -30.29
C TYR A 27 -18.49 5.56 -28.86
N THR A 28 -18.58 4.27 -28.65
CA THR A 28 -18.74 3.65 -27.33
C THR A 28 -17.51 2.76 -27.06
N PRO A 29 -16.72 3.04 -26.03
CA PRO A 29 -15.58 2.19 -25.68
C PRO A 29 -16.04 0.75 -25.39
N LYS A 30 -15.29 -0.22 -25.89
CA LYS A 30 -15.57 -1.65 -25.69
C LYS A 30 -14.66 -2.30 -24.66
N THR A 31 -13.52 -1.67 -24.39
CA THR A 31 -12.56 -2.14 -23.39
C THR A 31 -12.26 -1.04 -22.37
N LEU A 32 -11.66 -1.41 -21.25
CA LEU A 32 -11.23 -0.47 -20.21
C LEU A 32 -10.16 0.49 -20.75
N GLU A 33 -9.21 -0.01 -21.55
CA GLU A 33 -8.15 0.80 -22.14
C GLU A 33 -8.73 1.84 -23.10
N GLU A 34 -9.71 1.45 -23.92
CA GLU A 34 -10.41 2.40 -24.79
C GLU A 34 -11.14 3.48 -23.99
N PHE A 35 -11.76 3.10 -22.87
CA PHE A 35 -12.46 4.04 -21.98
C PHE A 35 -11.46 5.02 -21.34
N ILE A 36 -10.35 4.54 -20.80
CA ILE A 36 -9.27 5.36 -20.24
C ILE A 36 -8.72 6.30 -21.33
N GLY A 37 -8.54 5.81 -22.55
CA GLY A 37 -8.13 6.63 -23.69
C GLY A 37 -9.10 7.77 -24.03
N VAL A 38 -10.40 7.55 -23.88
CA VAL A 38 -11.44 8.61 -24.03
C VAL A 38 -11.35 9.62 -22.90
N LEU A 39 -11.17 9.17 -21.65
CA LEU A 39 -10.99 10.05 -20.49
C LEU A 39 -9.80 10.97 -20.68
N GLN A 40 -8.64 10.44 -21.10
CA GLN A 40 -7.42 11.21 -21.31
C GLN A 40 -7.54 12.27 -22.41
N ARG A 41 -8.40 12.04 -23.43
CA ARG A 41 -8.67 12.98 -24.51
C ARG A 41 -9.77 13.99 -24.20
N THR A 42 -10.48 13.82 -23.08
CA THR A 42 -11.54 14.74 -22.67
C THR A 42 -10.96 16.13 -22.43
N PRO A 43 -11.53 17.22 -22.95
CA PRO A 43 -11.01 18.57 -22.76
C PRO A 43 -10.89 18.94 -21.29
N LYS A 44 -9.80 19.66 -20.92
CA LYS A 44 -9.56 20.12 -19.54
C LYS A 44 -10.67 21.02 -18.97
N THR A 45 -11.46 21.63 -19.83
CA THR A 45 -12.64 22.43 -19.46
C THR A 45 -13.81 21.60 -18.93
N ILE A 46 -13.84 20.30 -19.23
CA ILE A 46 -14.87 19.36 -18.78
C ILE A 46 -14.38 18.54 -17.61
N LEU A 47 -13.12 18.07 -17.66
CA LEU A 47 -12.51 17.20 -16.67
C LEU A 47 -11.04 17.61 -16.49
N SER A 48 -10.63 17.94 -15.26
CA SER A 48 -9.24 18.30 -14.97
C SER A 48 -8.28 17.13 -15.24
N SER A 49 -6.97 17.39 -15.33
CA SER A 49 -5.95 16.32 -15.41
C SER A 49 -6.06 15.39 -14.23
N ASP A 50 -6.11 15.95 -13.02
CA ASP A 50 -6.13 15.22 -11.77
C ASP A 50 -7.37 14.33 -11.63
N ASP A 51 -8.55 14.82 -12.03
CA ASP A 51 -9.77 14.00 -12.02
C ASP A 51 -9.70 12.84 -13.01
N ARG A 52 -9.06 13.05 -14.19
CA ARG A 52 -8.84 11.96 -15.16
C ARG A 52 -7.93 10.88 -14.60
N ASP A 53 -6.85 11.27 -13.95
CA ASP A 53 -5.88 10.35 -13.38
C ASP A 53 -6.50 9.56 -12.22
N ARG A 54 -7.29 10.23 -11.37
CA ARG A 54 -8.07 9.57 -10.30
C ARG A 54 -9.09 8.57 -10.85
N ILE A 55 -9.84 8.96 -11.88
CA ILE A 55 -10.82 8.05 -12.51
C ILE A 55 -10.09 6.84 -13.13
N ALA A 56 -8.97 7.09 -13.82
CA ALA A 56 -8.17 6.01 -14.41
C ALA A 56 -7.60 5.08 -13.34
N ALA A 57 -7.10 5.61 -12.22
CA ALA A 57 -6.62 4.84 -11.08
C ALA A 57 -7.72 3.93 -10.49
N VAL A 58 -8.92 4.49 -10.24
CA VAL A 58 -10.06 3.73 -9.73
C VAL A 58 -10.50 2.63 -10.72
N MET A 59 -10.53 2.94 -12.01
CA MET A 59 -10.95 1.98 -13.04
C MET A 59 -9.95 0.84 -13.25
N SER A 60 -8.66 1.11 -13.04
CA SER A 60 -7.59 0.09 -13.15
C SER A 60 -7.31 -0.64 -11.84
N PHE A 61 -7.98 -0.27 -10.76
CA PHE A 61 -7.71 -0.77 -9.40
C PHE A 61 -7.75 -2.31 -9.30
N ASP A 62 -8.81 -2.93 -9.85
CA ASP A 62 -9.01 -4.39 -9.80
C ASP A 62 -7.93 -5.18 -10.57
N SER A 63 -7.25 -4.53 -11.53
CA SER A 63 -6.18 -5.15 -12.32
C SER A 63 -4.78 -4.95 -11.73
N ARG A 64 -4.64 -4.10 -10.72
CA ARG A 64 -3.35 -3.80 -10.07
C ARG A 64 -3.04 -4.77 -8.95
N LYS A 65 -1.74 -5.01 -8.77
CA LYS A 65 -1.21 -5.87 -7.72
C LYS A 65 -0.46 -5.05 -6.66
N VAL A 66 -0.24 -5.66 -5.51
CA VAL A 66 0.55 -5.08 -4.41
C VAL A 66 1.96 -4.67 -4.88
N ILE A 67 2.59 -5.47 -5.74
CA ILE A 67 3.92 -5.17 -6.30
C ILE A 67 3.98 -3.84 -7.06
N ASP A 68 2.87 -3.40 -7.64
CA ASP A 68 2.81 -2.16 -8.42
C ASP A 68 2.93 -0.91 -7.54
N LEU A 69 2.57 -1.01 -6.25
CA LEU A 69 2.50 0.11 -5.32
C LEU A 69 3.47 0.00 -4.15
N MET A 70 3.91 -1.20 -3.79
CA MET A 70 4.76 -1.42 -2.63
C MET A 70 6.09 -0.68 -2.73
N ILE A 71 6.70 -0.37 -1.59
CA ILE A 71 8.11 -0.01 -1.53
C ILE A 71 8.93 -1.30 -1.56
N PRO A 72 9.79 -1.48 -2.58
CA PRO A 72 10.60 -2.68 -2.70
C PRO A 72 11.68 -2.73 -1.61
N LYS A 73 12.10 -3.95 -1.26
CA LYS A 73 13.06 -4.26 -0.22
C LYS A 73 14.36 -3.45 -0.31
N GLU A 74 14.84 -3.18 -1.52
CA GLU A 74 16.09 -2.45 -1.79
C GLU A 74 16.04 -1.00 -1.27
N LYS A 75 14.84 -0.46 -1.11
CA LYS A 75 14.60 0.89 -0.58
C LYS A 75 14.22 0.90 0.91
N MET A 76 14.17 -0.26 1.54
CA MET A 76 13.81 -0.39 2.96
C MET A 76 15.02 -0.41 3.85
N VAL A 77 14.81 -0.05 5.11
CA VAL A 77 15.73 -0.34 6.21
C VAL A 77 15.16 -1.51 7.01
N PHE A 78 15.92 -2.58 7.10
CA PHE A 78 15.57 -3.76 7.89
C PHE A 78 16.78 -4.22 8.72
N VAL A 79 16.56 -5.13 9.66
CA VAL A 79 17.56 -5.60 10.61
C VAL A 79 17.61 -7.12 10.58
N HIS A 80 18.80 -7.72 10.73
CA HIS A 80 18.89 -9.16 10.92
C HIS A 80 18.65 -9.51 12.40
N GLN A 81 17.97 -10.63 12.66
CA GLN A 81 17.59 -11.04 14.01
C GLN A 81 18.79 -11.14 14.98
N LYS A 82 19.97 -11.48 14.46
CA LYS A 82 21.21 -11.62 15.22
C LYS A 82 22.01 -10.32 15.36
N ASP A 83 21.61 -9.25 14.69
CA ASP A 83 22.28 -7.98 14.76
C ASP A 83 22.20 -7.42 16.17
N PHE A 84 23.32 -6.86 16.65
CA PHE A 84 23.33 -6.14 17.90
C PHE A 84 22.73 -4.74 17.73
N LEU A 85 21.84 -4.38 18.64
CA LEU A 85 21.25 -3.04 18.70
C LEU A 85 22.18 -2.04 19.42
N GLY A 86 23.43 -2.02 18.99
CA GLY A 86 24.41 -1.07 19.50
C GLY A 86 24.15 0.37 19.00
N PRO A 87 24.89 1.38 19.54
CA PRO A 87 24.68 2.79 19.23
C PRO A 87 24.69 3.10 17.71
N LEU A 88 25.56 2.43 16.94
CA LEU A 88 25.65 2.63 15.49
C LEU A 88 24.40 2.11 14.77
N THR A 89 23.87 0.96 15.16
CA THR A 89 22.64 0.39 14.59
C THR A 89 21.46 1.29 14.93
N LEU A 90 21.32 1.68 16.19
CA LEU A 90 20.27 2.59 16.63
C LEU A 90 20.32 3.95 15.91
N ASP A 91 21.49 4.54 15.77
CA ASP A 91 21.68 5.81 15.04
C ASP A 91 21.23 5.67 13.57
N LYS A 92 21.58 4.57 12.90
CA LYS A 92 21.11 4.26 11.54
C LYS A 92 19.59 4.14 11.46
N LEU A 93 18.96 3.44 12.41
CA LEU A 93 17.51 3.27 12.44
C LEU A 93 16.82 4.63 12.67
N TYR A 94 17.23 5.40 13.65
CA TYR A 94 16.65 6.73 13.93
C TYR A 94 16.83 7.71 12.76
N LYS A 95 18.00 7.73 12.12
CA LYS A 95 18.28 8.60 10.97
C LYS A 95 17.49 8.22 9.72
N SER A 96 17.01 6.99 9.62
CA SER A 96 16.21 6.55 8.48
C SER A 96 14.85 7.24 8.38
N GLY A 97 14.33 7.76 9.51
CA GLY A 97 13.01 8.37 9.60
C GLY A 97 11.84 7.38 9.60
N TYR A 98 12.12 6.06 9.51
CA TYR A 98 11.09 5.04 9.63
C TYR A 98 10.77 4.72 11.09
N THR A 99 9.54 4.30 11.36
CA THR A 99 9.07 3.92 12.68
C THR A 99 9.01 2.40 12.91
N ASN A 100 9.05 1.64 11.82
CA ASN A 100 8.89 0.20 11.83
C ASN A 100 10.00 -0.45 10.99
N PHE A 101 10.70 -1.40 11.58
CA PHE A 101 11.84 -2.09 10.97
C PHE A 101 11.59 -3.58 10.90
N PRO A 102 11.39 -4.15 9.71
CA PRO A 102 11.32 -5.60 9.55
C PRO A 102 12.58 -6.27 10.07
N VAL A 103 12.41 -7.40 10.73
CA VAL A 103 13.51 -8.24 11.17
C VAL A 103 13.46 -9.56 10.42
N VAL A 104 14.58 -9.92 9.81
CA VAL A 104 14.72 -11.11 8.99
C VAL A 104 15.78 -12.06 9.53
N ASP A 105 15.70 -13.34 9.19
CA ASP A 105 16.77 -14.30 9.45
C ASP A 105 17.83 -14.32 8.32
N ASP A 106 18.80 -15.23 8.44
CA ASP A 106 19.88 -15.41 7.46
C ASP A 106 19.38 -15.88 6.08
N LYS A 107 18.11 -16.32 5.98
CA LYS A 107 17.43 -16.73 4.74
C LYS A 107 16.42 -15.69 4.27
N GLU A 108 16.50 -14.46 4.82
CA GLU A 108 15.60 -13.35 4.52
C GLU A 108 14.13 -13.59 4.88
N LYS A 109 13.84 -14.61 5.70
CA LYS A 109 12.50 -14.85 6.22
C LYS A 109 12.18 -13.86 7.33
N VAL A 110 11.02 -13.25 7.26
CA VAL A 110 10.53 -12.34 8.28
C VAL A 110 10.33 -13.06 9.61
N LYS A 111 10.84 -12.48 10.69
CA LYS A 111 10.68 -12.97 12.08
C LYS A 111 9.76 -12.09 12.90
N GLY A 112 9.58 -10.85 12.49
CA GLY A 112 8.74 -9.86 13.16
C GLY A 112 9.17 -8.45 12.76
N ILE A 113 8.77 -7.49 13.58
CA ILE A 113 9.05 -6.07 13.42
C ILE A 113 9.61 -5.53 14.71
N ILE A 114 10.48 -4.55 14.59
CA ILE A 114 10.89 -3.69 15.70
C ILE A 114 10.24 -2.32 15.47
N HIS A 115 9.51 -1.85 16.47
CA HIS A 115 8.96 -0.50 16.51
C HIS A 115 9.96 0.47 17.13
N THR A 116 10.13 1.67 16.57
CA THR A 116 11.03 2.70 17.13
C THR A 116 10.70 3.01 18.59
N GLU A 117 9.41 2.98 18.93
CA GLU A 117 8.91 3.23 20.30
C GLU A 117 9.41 2.18 21.32
N ALA A 118 9.67 0.96 20.86
CA ALA A 118 10.24 -0.11 21.69
C ALA A 118 11.77 0.05 21.89
N LEU A 119 12.41 0.94 21.13
CA LEU A 119 13.85 1.16 21.15
C LEU A 119 14.23 2.34 22.05
N ASN A 120 14.13 2.17 23.38
CA ASN A 120 14.70 3.16 24.30
C ASN A 120 16.23 3.00 24.36
N ALA A 121 16.94 3.93 23.73
CA ALA A 121 18.41 3.90 23.64
C ALA A 121 19.11 3.89 25.01
N LEU A 122 18.45 4.34 26.11
CA LEU A 122 18.97 4.32 27.46
C LEU A 122 18.86 2.93 28.14
N GLU A 123 17.94 2.10 27.66
CA GLU A 123 17.65 0.78 28.25
C GLU A 123 18.27 -0.37 27.45
N ILE A 124 18.58 -0.13 26.17
CA ILE A 124 19.15 -1.15 25.28
C ILE A 124 20.63 -1.34 25.61
N LYS A 125 20.98 -2.57 25.94
CA LYS A 125 22.39 -2.94 26.14
C LYS A 125 23.07 -3.13 24.79
N LYS A 126 24.34 -2.76 24.69
CA LYS A 126 25.14 -2.95 23.46
C LYS A 126 25.20 -4.40 22.98
N THR A 127 24.93 -5.35 23.88
CA THR A 127 24.90 -6.79 23.60
C THR A 127 23.52 -7.33 23.28
N ASP A 128 22.48 -6.50 23.35
CA ASP A 128 21.12 -6.92 23.02
C ASP A 128 20.99 -7.11 21.51
N ARG A 129 20.37 -8.22 21.13
CA ARG A 129 20.10 -8.53 19.73
C ARG A 129 18.71 -8.07 19.34
N ALA A 130 18.52 -7.85 18.03
CA ALA A 130 17.24 -7.45 17.45
C ALA A 130 16.09 -8.39 17.84
N GLU A 131 16.36 -9.70 17.91
CA GLU A 131 15.36 -10.72 18.27
C GLU A 131 14.68 -10.51 19.63
N LYS A 132 15.32 -9.77 20.56
CA LYS A 132 14.77 -9.47 21.89
C LYS A 132 13.59 -8.49 21.84
N TYR A 133 13.53 -7.64 20.82
CA TYR A 133 12.59 -6.52 20.69
C TYR A 133 11.54 -6.75 19.61
N LEU A 134 11.36 -8.00 19.19
CA LEU A 134 10.44 -8.38 18.13
C LEU A 134 8.96 -8.30 18.57
N ASP A 135 8.18 -7.54 17.83
CA ASP A 135 6.75 -7.78 17.73
C ASP A 135 6.49 -8.81 16.62
N LYS A 136 5.76 -9.86 16.98
CA LYS A 136 5.38 -10.94 16.05
C LYS A 136 3.99 -10.73 15.44
N ASN A 137 3.24 -9.72 15.88
CA ASN A 137 1.94 -9.38 15.34
C ASN A 137 2.11 -8.61 14.03
N VAL A 138 2.43 -9.33 12.97
CA VAL A 138 2.71 -8.76 11.65
C VAL A 138 1.65 -9.17 10.68
N CYS A 139 1.14 -8.19 9.93
CA CYS A 139 0.25 -8.44 8.80
C CYS A 139 1.06 -8.57 7.51
N TYR A 140 0.68 -9.54 6.68
CA TYR A 140 1.39 -9.86 5.45
C TYR A 140 0.47 -9.73 4.24
N LEU A 141 1.09 -9.35 3.12
CA LEU A 141 0.55 -9.48 1.77
C LEU A 141 1.59 -10.18 0.91
N HIS A 142 1.18 -10.71 -0.23
CA HIS A 142 2.10 -11.24 -1.24
C HIS A 142 2.21 -10.28 -2.43
N ILE A 143 3.34 -10.34 -3.14
CA ILE A 143 3.60 -9.50 -4.31
C ILE A 143 2.51 -9.62 -5.38
N ASP A 144 1.90 -10.80 -5.50
CA ASP A 144 0.88 -11.12 -6.48
C ASP A 144 -0.56 -10.84 -6.02
N ASP A 145 -0.75 -10.46 -4.77
CA ASP A 145 -2.09 -10.11 -4.27
C ASP A 145 -2.63 -8.90 -5.01
N SER A 146 -3.93 -8.91 -5.29
CA SER A 146 -4.61 -7.76 -5.88
C SER A 146 -4.74 -6.62 -4.86
N LEU A 147 -4.84 -5.38 -5.35
CA LEU A 147 -5.13 -4.25 -4.45
C LEU A 147 -6.49 -4.41 -3.76
N GLN A 148 -7.45 -5.08 -4.41
CA GLN A 148 -8.74 -5.41 -3.78
C GLN A 148 -8.54 -6.31 -2.56
N PHE A 149 -7.70 -7.34 -2.66
CA PHE A 149 -7.37 -8.21 -1.54
C PHE A 149 -6.67 -7.43 -0.42
N ALA A 150 -5.74 -6.52 -0.77
CA ALA A 150 -5.08 -5.66 0.21
C ALA A 150 -6.10 -4.80 0.99
N VAL A 151 -7.13 -4.25 0.33
CA VAL A 151 -8.22 -3.51 1.00
C VAL A 151 -9.00 -4.41 1.96
N GLU A 152 -9.32 -5.64 1.56
CA GLU A 152 -10.03 -6.60 2.41
C GLU A 152 -9.19 -6.95 3.65
N GLU A 153 -7.87 -7.11 3.49
CA GLU A 153 -6.95 -7.35 4.61
C GLU A 153 -6.82 -6.13 5.53
N ILE A 154 -6.80 -4.91 5.00
CA ILE A 154 -6.84 -3.68 5.80
C ILE A 154 -8.11 -3.64 6.66
N GLU A 155 -9.28 -3.91 6.06
CA GLU A 155 -10.57 -3.94 6.78
C GLU A 155 -10.60 -5.03 7.86
N ARG A 156 -10.06 -6.20 7.55
CA ARG A 156 -10.06 -7.37 8.45
C ARG A 156 -9.15 -7.19 9.65
N THR A 157 -7.94 -6.66 9.42
CA THR A 157 -6.89 -6.57 10.43
C THR A 157 -6.85 -5.24 11.16
N ASN A 158 -7.47 -4.20 10.59
CA ASN A 158 -7.33 -2.81 10.99
C ASN A 158 -5.86 -2.35 11.05
N SER A 159 -5.00 -2.96 10.22
CA SER A 159 -3.60 -2.62 10.11
C SER A 159 -3.38 -1.55 9.05
N TYR A 160 -2.49 -0.60 9.34
CA TYR A 160 -2.14 0.47 8.41
C TYR A 160 -0.91 0.13 7.57
N TYR A 161 -0.23 -0.99 7.86
CA TYR A 161 0.97 -1.38 7.20
C TYR A 161 1.12 -2.91 7.13
N PHE A 162 1.72 -3.40 6.05
CA PHE A 162 1.89 -4.81 5.75
C PHE A 162 3.31 -5.07 5.24
N LEU A 163 3.93 -6.15 5.69
CA LEU A 163 5.11 -6.67 5.02
C LEU A 163 4.69 -7.48 3.80
N VAL A 164 5.40 -7.26 2.70
CA VAL A 164 5.12 -7.95 1.44
C VAL A 164 6.13 -9.07 1.25
N LEU A 165 5.62 -10.26 0.97
CA LEU A 165 6.42 -11.46 0.76
C LEU A 165 6.42 -11.86 -0.72
N ASP A 166 7.49 -12.47 -1.15
CA ASP A 166 7.58 -13.12 -2.46
C ASP A 166 7.02 -14.56 -2.43
N SER A 167 7.04 -15.25 -3.57
CA SER A 167 6.58 -16.64 -3.71
C SER A 167 7.37 -17.65 -2.89
N SER A 168 8.53 -17.28 -2.35
CA SER A 168 9.37 -18.10 -1.45
C SER A 168 9.19 -17.73 0.02
N ASP A 169 8.17 -16.89 0.36
CA ASP A 169 7.93 -16.28 1.67
C ASP A 169 9.12 -15.48 2.21
N SER A 170 9.92 -14.89 1.33
CA SER A 170 10.99 -13.97 1.73
C SER A 170 10.52 -12.53 1.62
N LEU A 171 11.14 -11.64 2.41
CA LEU A 171 10.78 -10.22 2.41
C LEU A 171 11.03 -9.60 1.03
N ALA A 172 9.97 -9.15 0.38
CA ALA A 172 10.00 -8.46 -0.91
C ALA A 172 9.85 -6.94 -0.79
N GLY A 173 9.14 -6.47 0.23
CA GLY A 173 8.89 -5.05 0.40
C GLY A 173 7.93 -4.74 1.55
N PHE A 174 7.37 -3.53 1.53
CA PHE A 174 6.27 -3.19 2.41
C PHE A 174 5.20 -2.35 1.70
N PHE A 175 3.99 -2.43 2.22
CA PHE A 175 2.80 -1.75 1.69
C PHE A 175 2.06 -1.04 2.83
N THR A 176 1.55 0.16 2.57
CA THR A 176 0.79 0.93 3.55
C THR A 176 -0.53 1.42 2.97
N VAL A 177 -1.48 1.71 3.86
CA VAL A 177 -2.75 2.37 3.49
C VAL A 177 -2.47 3.72 2.81
N GLN A 178 -1.42 4.45 3.22
CA GLN A 178 -1.06 5.72 2.60
C GLN A 178 -0.71 5.57 1.12
N MET A 179 0.06 4.54 0.75
CA MET A 179 0.38 4.26 -0.67
C MET A 179 -0.87 4.00 -1.51
N LEU A 180 -1.85 3.31 -0.92
CA LEU A 180 -3.13 3.07 -1.56
C LEU A 180 -3.91 4.38 -1.76
N LEU A 181 -3.94 5.24 -0.75
CA LEU A 181 -4.58 6.56 -0.84
C LEU A 181 -3.87 7.46 -1.86
N ASP A 182 -2.55 7.48 -1.86
CA ASP A 182 -1.75 8.26 -2.82
C ASP A 182 -2.02 7.80 -4.26
N TYR A 183 -2.14 6.48 -4.48
CA TYR A 183 -2.50 5.94 -5.79
C TYR A 183 -3.90 6.35 -6.24
N LEU A 184 -4.89 6.37 -5.34
CA LEU A 184 -6.28 6.68 -5.66
C LEU A 184 -6.57 8.19 -5.79
N LEU A 185 -5.79 9.02 -5.08
CA LEU A 185 -6.04 10.46 -4.98
C LEU A 185 -5.09 11.29 -5.85
N GLY A 186 -3.96 10.73 -6.28
CA GLY A 186 -2.96 11.36 -7.17
C GLY A 186 -2.00 12.24 -6.44
#